data_20400a6b5795687ed4fa27a58ec7da6d
#
_entry.id   20400a6b5795687ed4fa27a58ec7da6d
#
_cell.length_a   1.000
_cell.length_b   1.000
_cell.length_c   1.000
_cell.angle_alpha   90.00
_cell.angle_beta   90.00
_cell.angle_gamma   90.00
#
_symmetry.space_group_name_H-M   'P 1'
#
loop_
_entity.id
_entity.type
_entity.pdbx_description
1 polymer ?
#
loop_
_entity_poly.entity_id
_entity_poly.type
_entity_poly.pdbx_seq_one_letter_code
_entity_poly.pdbx_strand_id
1 'polypeptide(L)'
;MAELRLQTSAGGRLSKEAFSLATLRQSVAGQGLAWLGIVNPDEEIRNFLLDDCGFDELAVEDTTGHTANTVQKFDNHRFVVIQARDDDKNRLDTEPVAIFLQNKLMITVRHTKIPALKVFSKRLLHANVEDLEIGIDYLLYEILDSIADDWANRLAEYSDELDTLEFRVFDPSTRYDNMLEDLHLLKQRLREVSKSVESLHSACIRLLRPGERLVNEKSITHFTDLQNLVTTLVKRTNNYSLGATSTRDTYLTNANLMLAKSNKRMTEVMTTLTIIGAIMLPLTLIAGIFGMNTDLPFDSSSRSGFWVIMGMMIAF
;
A
#
# COMPACT_ATOMS: atom_id res chain seq x y z
N MET A 1 -4.81 23.49 -19.93
CA MET A 1 -6.24 23.86 -20.04
C MET A 1 -6.96 23.21 -18.89
N ALA A 2 -7.49 23.99 -17.94
CA ALA A 2 -8.17 23.47 -16.76
C ALA A 2 -9.47 22.75 -17.17
N GLU A 3 -9.72 21.54 -16.69
CA GLU A 3 -10.98 20.83 -16.87
C GLU A 3 -11.88 21.21 -15.69
N LEU A 4 -13.04 21.81 -15.97
CA LEU A 4 -13.93 22.37 -14.98
C LEU A 4 -15.28 21.60 -15.00
N ARG A 5 -15.80 21.30 -13.80
CA ARG A 5 -17.11 20.64 -13.62
C ARG A 5 -17.91 21.39 -12.58
N LEU A 6 -19.04 21.92 -12.97
CA LEU A 6 -19.97 22.58 -12.08
C LEU A 6 -21.22 21.70 -11.87
N GLN A 7 -21.64 21.58 -10.60
CA GLN A 7 -22.93 20.99 -10.23
C GLN A 7 -23.64 21.95 -9.29
N THR A 8 -24.83 22.39 -9.65
CA THR A 8 -25.62 23.34 -8.87
C THR A 8 -26.97 22.73 -8.48
N SER A 9 -27.46 23.05 -7.28
CA SER A 9 -28.80 22.68 -6.88
C SER A 9 -29.78 23.81 -7.19
N ALA A 10 -30.50 23.67 -8.29
CA ALA A 10 -31.66 24.51 -8.58
C ALA A 10 -32.91 23.66 -8.41
N GLY A 11 -33.83 24.08 -7.50
CA GLY A 11 -35.11 23.38 -7.26
C GLY A 11 -34.94 21.98 -6.62
N GLY A 12 -33.93 21.76 -5.79
CA GLY A 12 -33.74 20.51 -5.04
C GLY A 12 -33.06 19.36 -5.78
N ARG A 13 -32.61 19.57 -7.01
CA ARG A 13 -31.81 18.59 -7.78
C ARG A 13 -30.52 19.21 -8.30
N LEU A 14 -29.41 18.48 -8.21
CA LEU A 14 -28.15 18.90 -8.80
C LEU A 14 -28.11 18.61 -10.29
N SER A 15 -27.78 19.60 -11.10
CA SER A 15 -27.61 19.46 -12.55
C SER A 15 -26.16 19.71 -12.94
N LYS A 16 -25.71 19.08 -14.02
CA LYS A 16 -24.42 19.40 -14.67
C LYS A 16 -24.65 20.56 -15.63
N GLU A 17 -23.89 21.64 -15.44
CA GLU A 17 -23.92 22.77 -16.36
C GLU A 17 -22.62 22.83 -17.17
N ALA A 18 -22.74 23.27 -18.44
CA ALA A 18 -21.60 23.58 -19.29
C ALA A 18 -20.96 24.88 -18.77
N PHE A 19 -19.64 24.87 -18.64
CA PHE A 19 -18.89 25.84 -17.88
C PHE A 19 -18.35 27.00 -18.72
N SER A 20 -18.49 28.24 -18.18
CA SER A 20 -17.73 29.42 -18.54
C SER A 20 -17.35 30.16 -17.25
N LEU A 21 -16.29 30.97 -17.27
CA LEU A 21 -15.89 31.85 -16.15
C LEU A 21 -17.02 32.81 -15.72
N ALA A 22 -17.89 33.21 -16.66
CA ALA A 22 -19.08 34.03 -16.39
C ALA A 22 -20.09 33.27 -15.53
N THR A 23 -20.29 31.97 -15.81
CA THR A 23 -21.22 31.10 -15.05
C THR A 23 -20.69 30.83 -13.64
N LEU A 24 -19.36 30.77 -13.45
CA LEU A 24 -18.71 30.68 -12.13
C LEU A 24 -19.02 31.88 -11.24
N ARG A 25 -18.80 33.08 -11.77
CA ARG A 25 -19.08 34.32 -11.02
C ARG A 25 -20.54 34.40 -10.59
N GLN A 26 -21.47 33.91 -11.41
CA GLN A 26 -22.89 33.81 -11.05
C GLN A 26 -23.13 32.75 -9.97
N SER A 27 -22.41 31.62 -9.99
CA SER A 27 -22.57 30.56 -8.99
C SER A 27 -22.01 30.93 -7.64
N VAL A 28 -20.94 31.72 -7.56
CA VAL A 28 -20.41 32.30 -6.31
C VAL A 28 -21.43 33.27 -5.69
N ALA A 29 -22.19 34.01 -6.51
CA ALA A 29 -23.24 34.90 -6.09
C ALA A 29 -24.62 34.20 -5.84
N GLY A 30 -24.78 32.95 -6.21
CA GLY A 30 -26.00 32.18 -6.17
C GLY A 30 -26.41 31.74 -4.77
N GLN A 31 -27.73 31.55 -4.56
CA GLN A 31 -28.27 31.09 -3.29
C GLN A 31 -28.31 29.55 -3.12
N GLY A 32 -27.99 28.78 -4.18
CA GLY A 32 -28.00 27.32 -4.21
C GLY A 32 -26.71 26.70 -3.73
N LEU A 33 -26.76 25.43 -3.30
CA LEU A 33 -25.60 24.62 -3.01
C LEU A 33 -24.88 24.29 -4.33
N ALA A 34 -23.56 24.52 -4.38
CA ALA A 34 -22.77 24.32 -5.59
C ALA A 34 -21.46 23.59 -5.29
N TRP A 35 -21.08 22.71 -6.20
CA TRP A 35 -19.73 22.09 -6.23
C TRP A 35 -19.03 22.38 -7.55
N LEU A 36 -17.82 22.91 -7.46
CA LEU A 36 -16.93 23.16 -8.57
C LEU A 36 -15.71 22.23 -8.48
N GLY A 37 -15.52 21.36 -9.47
CA GLY A 37 -14.32 20.52 -9.58
C GLY A 37 -13.35 21.09 -10.60
N ILE A 38 -12.14 21.43 -10.18
CA ILE A 38 -11.05 21.97 -10.98
C ILE A 38 -9.96 20.93 -11.13
N VAL A 39 -9.54 20.67 -12.37
CA VAL A 39 -8.43 19.77 -12.68
C VAL A 39 -7.36 20.56 -13.39
N ASN A 40 -6.12 20.48 -12.89
CA ASN A 40 -4.94 21.14 -13.42
C ASN A 40 -5.17 22.67 -13.60
N PRO A 41 -5.28 23.43 -12.49
CA PRO A 41 -5.56 24.87 -12.51
C PRO A 41 -4.47 25.61 -13.29
N ASP A 42 -4.89 26.59 -14.08
CA ASP A 42 -4.01 27.54 -14.72
C ASP A 42 -4.01 28.89 -13.96
N GLU A 43 -3.22 29.84 -14.42
CA GLU A 43 -3.04 31.12 -13.73
C GLU A 43 -4.34 31.95 -13.71
N GLU A 44 -5.22 31.78 -14.69
CA GLU A 44 -6.53 32.43 -14.75
C GLU A 44 -7.44 31.88 -13.62
N ILE A 45 -7.42 30.59 -13.37
CA ILE A 45 -8.15 29.95 -12.28
C ILE A 45 -7.56 30.37 -10.92
N ARG A 46 -6.23 30.46 -10.81
CA ARG A 46 -5.58 30.93 -9.59
C ARG A 46 -6.06 32.37 -9.23
N ASN A 47 -6.07 33.27 -10.19
CA ASN A 47 -6.56 34.63 -9.99
C ASN A 47 -8.05 34.64 -9.63
N PHE A 48 -8.87 33.79 -10.25
CA PHE A 48 -10.28 33.61 -9.85
C PHE A 48 -10.43 33.20 -8.38
N LEU A 49 -9.60 32.24 -7.89
CA LEU A 49 -9.67 31.81 -6.48
C LEU A 49 -9.24 32.92 -5.52
N LEU A 50 -8.27 33.75 -5.89
CA LEU A 50 -7.79 34.86 -5.08
C LEU A 50 -8.73 36.08 -5.13
N ASP A 51 -9.07 36.54 -6.33
CA ASP A 51 -9.74 37.86 -6.51
C ASP A 51 -11.27 37.72 -6.44
N ASP A 52 -11.87 36.71 -7.09
CA ASP A 52 -13.33 36.56 -7.16
C ASP A 52 -13.89 35.79 -5.93
N CYS A 53 -13.16 34.73 -5.44
CA CYS A 53 -13.59 33.98 -4.26
C CYS A 53 -13.03 34.57 -2.96
N GLY A 54 -11.96 35.35 -3.01
CA GLY A 54 -11.33 35.96 -1.85
C GLY A 54 -10.69 34.94 -0.91
N PHE A 55 -10.15 33.84 -1.46
CA PHE A 55 -9.45 32.82 -0.65
C PHE A 55 -8.07 33.33 -0.25
N ASP A 56 -7.58 32.82 0.87
CA ASP A 56 -6.26 33.14 1.39
C ASP A 56 -5.15 32.70 0.42
N GLU A 57 -4.13 33.56 0.23
CA GLU A 57 -3.05 33.31 -0.71
C GLU A 57 -2.27 32.03 -0.39
N LEU A 58 -2.01 31.75 0.91
CA LEU A 58 -1.33 30.53 1.33
C LEU A 58 -2.16 29.28 1.01
N ALA A 59 -3.49 29.33 1.20
CA ALA A 59 -4.36 28.22 0.85
C ALA A 59 -4.41 27.97 -0.67
N VAL A 60 -4.35 29.01 -1.48
CA VAL A 60 -4.30 28.89 -2.94
C VAL A 60 -2.92 28.38 -3.41
N GLU A 61 -1.82 28.86 -2.79
CA GLU A 61 -0.48 28.33 -3.07
C GLU A 61 -0.36 26.85 -2.74
N ASP A 62 -0.95 26.41 -1.64
CA ASP A 62 -1.02 25.00 -1.22
C ASP A 62 -1.73 24.08 -2.23
N THR A 63 -2.51 24.63 -3.17
CA THR A 63 -3.11 23.84 -4.25
C THR A 63 -2.10 23.44 -5.34
N THR A 64 -0.96 24.10 -5.44
CA THR A 64 0.05 23.89 -6.49
C THR A 64 1.23 23.04 -6.01
N GLY A 65 1.37 22.82 -4.69
CA GLY A 65 2.48 22.13 -4.06
C GLY A 65 2.11 20.72 -3.56
N HIS A 66 3.15 19.97 -3.16
CA HIS A 66 3.00 18.70 -2.42
C HIS A 66 2.69 19.00 -0.95
N THR A 67 1.54 19.63 -0.71
CA THR A 67 1.18 20.08 0.63
C THR A 67 0.78 18.91 1.52
N ALA A 68 1.24 18.94 2.75
CA ALA A 68 0.81 18.01 3.78
C ALA A 68 -0.70 18.18 4.05
N ASN A 69 -1.36 17.10 4.42
CA ASN A 69 -2.77 17.12 4.80
C ASN A 69 -3.05 18.17 5.87
N THR A 70 -3.99 19.02 5.58
CA THR A 70 -4.27 20.20 6.38
C THR A 70 -5.78 20.39 6.52
N VAL A 71 -6.23 20.79 7.70
CA VAL A 71 -7.58 21.29 7.94
C VAL A 71 -7.44 22.63 8.63
N GLN A 72 -7.79 23.70 7.94
CA GLN A 72 -7.65 25.06 8.42
C GLN A 72 -8.97 25.82 8.30
N LYS A 73 -9.17 26.76 9.20
CA LYS A 73 -10.29 27.70 9.17
C LYS A 73 -9.72 29.09 8.99
N PHE A 74 -10.16 29.77 7.94
CA PHE A 74 -9.93 31.18 7.67
C PHE A 74 -11.18 32.00 7.99
N ASP A 75 -11.12 33.29 7.91
CA ASP A 75 -12.22 34.18 8.26
C ASP A 75 -13.46 33.97 7.38
N ASN A 76 -13.27 33.71 6.08
CA ASN A 76 -14.34 33.60 5.10
C ASN A 76 -14.52 32.21 4.51
N HIS A 77 -13.59 31.25 4.77
CA HIS A 77 -13.65 29.88 4.23
C HIS A 77 -12.98 28.86 5.14
N ARG A 78 -13.26 27.60 4.89
CA ARG A 78 -12.51 26.43 5.44
C ARG A 78 -11.73 25.80 4.31
N PHE A 79 -10.53 25.36 4.61
CA PHE A 79 -9.63 24.73 3.67
C PHE A 79 -9.21 23.35 4.19
N VAL A 80 -9.33 22.33 3.33
CA VAL A 80 -9.03 20.94 3.67
C VAL A 80 -8.19 20.34 2.53
N VAL A 81 -7.05 19.75 2.85
CA VAL A 81 -6.23 18.99 1.89
C VAL A 81 -6.18 17.53 2.33
N ILE A 82 -6.55 16.64 1.43
CA ILE A 82 -6.58 15.19 1.68
C ILE A 82 -5.87 14.48 0.54
N GLN A 83 -5.11 13.43 0.87
CA GLN A 83 -4.49 12.57 -0.13
C GLN A 83 -5.51 11.54 -0.65
N ALA A 84 -5.73 11.54 -1.95
CA ALA A 84 -6.57 10.57 -2.64
C ALA A 84 -5.72 9.76 -3.63
N ARG A 85 -6.21 8.60 -4.04
CA ARG A 85 -5.54 7.76 -5.01
C ARG A 85 -5.67 8.34 -6.43
N ASP A 86 -4.59 8.32 -7.18
CA ASP A 86 -4.60 8.63 -8.62
C ASP A 86 -5.22 7.47 -9.44
N ASP A 87 -5.69 7.77 -10.64
CA ASP A 87 -6.29 6.79 -11.58
C ASP A 87 -5.22 5.90 -12.27
N ASP A 88 -3.94 6.19 -12.13
CA ASP A 88 -2.87 5.36 -12.69
C ASP A 88 -2.79 4.01 -11.95
N LYS A 89 -3.17 2.94 -12.69
CA LYS A 89 -3.21 1.56 -12.16
C LYS A 89 -1.83 0.99 -11.84
N ASN A 90 -0.76 1.52 -12.44
CA ASN A 90 0.59 0.96 -12.34
C ASN A 90 1.42 1.58 -11.21
N ARG A 91 1.02 2.73 -10.70
CA ARG A 91 1.66 3.41 -9.58
C ARG A 91 0.64 3.64 -8.48
N LEU A 92 1.05 3.40 -7.25
CA LEU A 92 0.31 3.85 -6.09
C LEU A 92 0.72 5.28 -5.78
N ASP A 93 0.46 6.17 -6.71
CA ASP A 93 0.68 7.59 -6.49
C ASP A 93 -0.55 8.19 -5.80
N THR A 94 -0.32 8.97 -4.79
CA THR A 94 -1.34 9.75 -4.09
C THR A 94 -1.28 11.18 -4.56
N GLU A 95 -2.44 11.75 -4.75
CA GLU A 95 -2.62 13.11 -5.23
C GLU A 95 -3.35 13.95 -4.18
N PRO A 96 -2.87 15.13 -3.84
CA PRO A 96 -3.59 16.03 -2.96
C PRO A 96 -4.86 16.55 -3.63
N VAL A 97 -5.96 16.46 -2.91
CA VAL A 97 -7.22 17.13 -3.24
C VAL A 97 -7.39 18.28 -2.28
N ALA A 98 -7.26 19.49 -2.78
CA ALA A 98 -7.53 20.70 -2.02
C ALA A 98 -9.03 21.03 -2.11
N ILE A 99 -9.67 21.28 -0.99
CA ILE A 99 -11.11 21.51 -0.86
C ILE A 99 -11.31 22.85 -0.15
N PHE A 100 -11.94 23.80 -0.84
CA PHE A 100 -12.36 25.05 -0.28
C PHE A 100 -13.88 25.01 0.01
N LEU A 101 -14.28 25.49 1.15
CA LEU A 101 -15.66 25.50 1.62
C LEU A 101 -16.03 26.92 2.04
N GLN A 102 -16.88 27.56 1.27
CA GLN A 102 -17.35 28.93 1.54
C GLN A 102 -18.86 29.01 1.37
N ASN A 103 -19.57 29.38 2.41
CA ASN A 103 -21.03 29.48 2.41
C ASN A 103 -21.73 28.20 1.87
N LYS A 104 -22.20 28.26 0.62
CA LYS A 104 -22.87 27.15 -0.10
C LYS A 104 -22.06 26.65 -1.29
N LEU A 105 -20.80 27.08 -1.44
CA LEU A 105 -19.91 26.73 -2.53
C LEU A 105 -18.78 25.85 -2.01
N MET A 106 -18.62 24.67 -2.58
CA MET A 106 -17.45 23.80 -2.41
C MET A 106 -16.64 23.80 -3.70
N ILE A 107 -15.35 24.10 -3.59
CA ILE A 107 -14.41 24.02 -4.72
C ILE A 107 -13.38 22.94 -4.41
N THR A 108 -13.16 22.02 -5.35
CA THR A 108 -12.10 21.02 -5.27
C THR A 108 -11.08 21.26 -6.34
N VAL A 109 -9.79 21.30 -5.96
CA VAL A 109 -8.65 21.50 -6.87
C VAL A 109 -7.76 20.28 -6.80
N ARG A 110 -7.36 19.76 -7.97
CA ARG A 110 -6.43 18.62 -8.12
C ARG A 110 -5.69 18.71 -9.44
N HIS A 111 -4.60 17.95 -9.59
CA HIS A 111 -3.81 17.95 -10.83
C HIS A 111 -4.10 16.74 -11.71
N THR A 112 -4.53 15.62 -11.13
CA THR A 112 -4.82 14.38 -11.87
C THR A 112 -6.28 13.95 -11.75
N LYS A 113 -6.65 12.86 -12.44
CA LYS A 113 -7.98 12.26 -12.35
C LYS A 113 -8.06 11.33 -11.15
N ILE A 114 -8.97 11.59 -10.24
CA ILE A 114 -9.18 10.83 -9.02
C ILE A 114 -10.47 10.03 -9.14
N PRO A 115 -10.41 8.68 -9.04
CA PRO A 115 -11.58 7.81 -9.15
C PRO A 115 -12.67 8.12 -8.13
N ALA A 116 -12.28 8.39 -6.88
CA ALA A 116 -13.22 8.73 -5.81
C ALA A 116 -14.09 9.95 -6.12
N LEU A 117 -13.52 10.99 -6.76
CA LEU A 117 -14.28 12.19 -7.16
C LEU A 117 -15.28 11.91 -8.29
N LYS A 118 -15.02 10.90 -9.13
CA LYS A 118 -15.98 10.46 -10.13
C LYS A 118 -17.17 9.74 -9.47
N VAL A 119 -16.92 8.95 -8.43
CA VAL A 119 -17.96 8.30 -7.63
C VAL A 119 -18.76 9.35 -6.88
N PHE A 120 -18.10 10.28 -6.18
CA PHE A 120 -18.71 11.41 -5.52
C PHE A 120 -19.64 12.20 -6.46
N SER A 121 -19.14 12.58 -7.65
CA SER A 121 -19.95 13.31 -8.65
C SER A 121 -21.25 12.56 -9.04
N LYS A 122 -21.22 11.23 -9.09
CA LYS A 122 -22.38 10.40 -9.39
C LYS A 122 -23.35 10.34 -8.19
N ARG A 123 -22.82 10.11 -6.98
CA ARG A 123 -23.62 10.09 -5.75
C ARG A 123 -24.36 11.41 -5.56
N LEU A 124 -23.68 12.51 -5.79
CA LEU A 124 -24.25 13.85 -5.65
C LEU A 124 -25.44 14.11 -6.58
N LEU A 125 -25.44 13.54 -7.81
CA LEU A 125 -26.57 13.62 -8.74
C LEU A 125 -27.81 12.84 -8.26
N HIS A 126 -27.64 11.87 -7.37
CA HIS A 126 -28.70 11.02 -6.84
C HIS A 126 -28.99 11.33 -5.35
N ALA A 127 -28.36 12.36 -4.79
CA ALA A 127 -28.56 12.75 -3.39
C ALA A 127 -30.02 13.15 -3.12
N ASN A 128 -30.52 12.80 -1.94
CA ASN A 128 -31.86 13.18 -1.50
C ASN A 128 -31.90 14.66 -1.15
N VAL A 129 -33.09 15.24 -1.24
CA VAL A 129 -33.30 16.66 -0.89
C VAL A 129 -32.96 16.93 0.58
N GLU A 130 -33.33 16.01 1.47
CA GLU A 130 -33.08 16.09 2.92
C GLU A 130 -31.57 16.16 3.22
N ASP A 131 -30.77 15.37 2.51
CA ASP A 131 -29.30 15.33 2.65
C ASP A 131 -28.68 16.66 2.17
N LEU A 132 -29.18 17.22 1.07
CA LEU A 132 -28.74 18.51 0.55
C LEU A 132 -29.12 19.70 1.45
N GLU A 133 -30.16 19.57 2.30
CA GLU A 133 -30.54 20.58 3.31
C GLU A 133 -29.53 20.67 4.46
N ILE A 134 -28.69 19.66 4.67
CA ILE A 134 -27.56 19.71 5.61
C ILE A 134 -26.54 20.77 5.15
N GLY A 135 -26.42 20.97 3.82
CA GLY A 135 -25.63 22.03 3.22
C GLY A 135 -24.24 21.58 2.82
N ILE A 136 -23.28 22.51 2.86
CA ILE A 136 -21.93 22.30 2.35
C ILE A 136 -21.17 21.19 3.10
N ASP A 137 -21.48 20.96 4.36
CA ASP A 137 -20.84 19.91 5.16
C ASP A 137 -21.22 18.50 4.70
N TYR A 138 -22.44 18.33 4.14
CA TYR A 138 -22.80 17.09 3.48
C TYR A 138 -21.94 16.82 2.24
N LEU A 139 -21.66 17.85 1.44
CA LEU A 139 -20.75 17.71 0.30
C LEU A 139 -19.34 17.31 0.74
N LEU A 140 -18.84 17.92 1.82
CA LEU A 140 -17.54 17.56 2.39
C LEU A 140 -17.55 16.12 2.90
N TYR A 141 -18.61 15.70 3.61
CA TYR A 141 -18.74 14.31 4.06
C TYR A 141 -18.70 13.34 2.86
N GLU A 142 -19.55 13.55 1.86
CA GLU A 142 -19.66 12.66 0.69
C GLU A 142 -18.34 12.50 -0.08
N ILE A 143 -17.55 13.58 -0.20
CA ILE A 143 -16.24 13.49 -0.87
C ILE A 143 -15.24 12.71 -0.05
N LEU A 144 -15.18 12.93 1.28
CA LEU A 144 -14.29 12.20 2.18
C LEU A 144 -14.68 10.73 2.29
N ASP A 145 -15.99 10.43 2.33
CA ASP A 145 -16.52 9.08 2.33
C ASP A 145 -16.17 8.33 1.03
N SER A 146 -16.34 8.99 -0.13
CA SER A 146 -15.95 8.41 -1.41
C SER A 146 -14.44 8.12 -1.51
N ILE A 147 -13.60 8.94 -0.87
CA ILE A 147 -12.15 8.69 -0.78
C ILE A 147 -11.87 7.52 0.18
N ALA A 148 -12.55 7.46 1.32
CA ALA A 148 -12.43 6.34 2.27
C ALA A 148 -12.84 5.01 1.64
N ASP A 149 -13.94 4.98 0.90
CA ASP A 149 -14.42 3.80 0.17
C ASP A 149 -13.41 3.33 -0.89
N ASP A 150 -12.79 4.26 -1.62
CA ASP A 150 -11.76 3.91 -2.63
C ASP A 150 -10.54 3.27 -1.97
N TRP A 151 -10.11 3.77 -0.81
CA TRP A 151 -9.04 3.16 -0.01
C TRP A 151 -9.46 1.82 0.58
N ALA A 152 -10.72 1.66 1.03
CA ALA A 152 -11.25 0.39 1.54
C ALA A 152 -11.21 -0.70 0.47
N ASN A 153 -11.63 -0.38 -0.76
CA ASN A 153 -11.60 -1.30 -1.90
C ASN A 153 -10.17 -1.70 -2.26
N ARG A 154 -9.24 -0.74 -2.28
CA ARG A 154 -7.83 -1.03 -2.56
C ARG A 154 -7.20 -1.90 -1.47
N LEU A 155 -7.55 -1.65 -0.22
CA LEU A 155 -7.06 -2.45 0.91
C LEU A 155 -7.59 -3.89 0.87
N ALA A 156 -8.80 -4.12 0.35
CA ALA A 156 -9.34 -5.46 0.14
C ALA A 156 -8.52 -6.23 -0.93
N GLU A 157 -8.15 -5.57 -2.05
CA GLU A 157 -7.28 -6.17 -3.06
C GLU A 157 -5.91 -6.59 -2.48
N TYR A 158 -5.34 -5.78 -1.58
CA TYR A 158 -4.06 -6.12 -0.93
C TYR A 158 -4.19 -7.22 0.12
N SER A 159 -5.37 -7.36 0.74
CA SER A 159 -5.66 -8.52 1.59
C SER A 159 -5.62 -9.82 0.80
N ASP A 160 -6.29 -9.87 -0.35
CA ASP A 160 -6.32 -11.04 -1.22
C ASP A 160 -4.92 -11.39 -1.77
N GLU A 161 -4.12 -10.34 -2.09
CA GLU A 161 -2.72 -10.53 -2.49
C GLU A 161 -1.87 -11.13 -1.35
N LEU A 162 -2.03 -10.63 -0.12
CA LEU A 162 -1.33 -11.14 1.06
C LEU A 162 -1.70 -12.60 1.33
N ASP A 163 -3.00 -12.93 1.33
CA ASP A 163 -3.48 -14.31 1.55
C ASP A 163 -2.89 -15.27 0.50
N THR A 164 -2.78 -14.82 -0.75
CA THR A 164 -2.14 -15.58 -1.83
C THR A 164 -0.66 -15.83 -1.56
N LEU A 165 0.07 -14.81 -1.09
CA LEU A 165 1.49 -14.92 -0.74
C LEU A 165 1.69 -15.82 0.49
N GLU A 166 0.84 -15.70 1.51
CA GLU A 166 0.85 -16.57 2.69
C GLU A 166 0.67 -18.05 2.30
N PHE A 167 -0.33 -18.34 1.46
CA PHE A 167 -0.54 -19.72 0.99
C PHE A 167 0.70 -20.28 0.27
N ARG A 168 1.36 -19.49 -0.57
CA ARG A 168 2.55 -19.90 -1.32
C ARG A 168 3.76 -20.20 -0.43
N VAL A 169 3.91 -19.50 0.70
CA VAL A 169 5.01 -19.75 1.66
C VAL A 169 4.95 -21.15 2.24
N PHE A 170 3.74 -21.72 2.39
CA PHE A 170 3.53 -23.06 2.95
C PHE A 170 3.47 -24.18 1.90
N ASP A 171 3.43 -23.86 0.61
CA ASP A 171 3.44 -24.85 -0.47
C ASP A 171 4.88 -25.22 -0.87
N PRO A 172 5.38 -26.42 -0.48
CA PRO A 172 6.74 -26.85 -0.78
C PRO A 172 6.96 -27.14 -2.28
N SER A 173 5.90 -27.27 -3.08
CA SER A 173 5.99 -27.58 -4.51
C SER A 173 6.28 -26.35 -5.36
N THR A 174 6.02 -25.18 -4.84
CA THR A 174 6.15 -23.92 -5.57
C THR A 174 7.47 -23.23 -5.24
N ARG A 175 8.46 -23.35 -6.14
CA ARG A 175 9.68 -22.57 -6.09
C ARG A 175 9.35 -21.17 -6.58
N TYR A 176 9.15 -20.23 -5.66
CA TYR A 176 8.79 -18.87 -6.00
C TYR A 176 10.03 -17.96 -5.90
N ASP A 177 10.66 -17.70 -7.05
CA ASP A 177 11.93 -16.95 -7.09
C ASP A 177 11.79 -15.48 -6.68
N ASN A 178 10.57 -14.88 -6.77
CA ASN A 178 10.31 -13.46 -6.50
C ASN A 178 9.54 -13.18 -5.19
N MET A 179 9.39 -14.16 -4.29
CA MET A 179 8.58 -14.02 -3.06
C MET A 179 8.98 -12.80 -2.21
N LEU A 180 10.26 -12.57 -2.04
CA LEU A 180 10.75 -11.44 -1.23
C LEU A 180 10.48 -10.09 -1.91
N GLU A 181 10.55 -10.04 -3.23
CA GLU A 181 10.25 -8.85 -4.03
C GLU A 181 8.76 -8.51 -3.95
N ASP A 182 7.88 -9.49 -4.15
CA ASP A 182 6.44 -9.31 -4.07
C ASP A 182 6.00 -8.85 -2.67
N LEU A 183 6.53 -9.48 -1.61
CA LEU A 183 6.26 -9.05 -0.23
C LEU A 183 6.80 -7.64 0.05
N HIS A 184 7.95 -7.27 -0.52
CA HIS A 184 8.49 -5.93 -0.40
C HIS A 184 7.59 -4.90 -1.09
N LEU A 185 7.14 -5.17 -2.30
CA LEU A 185 6.24 -4.30 -3.06
C LEU A 185 4.89 -4.15 -2.37
N LEU A 186 4.30 -5.25 -1.88
CA LEU A 186 3.06 -5.21 -1.11
C LEU A 186 3.22 -4.34 0.15
N LYS A 187 4.33 -4.51 0.89
CA LYS A 187 4.61 -3.69 2.07
C LYS A 187 4.80 -2.21 1.74
N GLN A 188 5.41 -1.89 0.62
CA GLN A 188 5.54 -0.51 0.14
C GLN A 188 4.17 0.10 -0.16
N ARG A 189 3.29 -0.61 -0.88
CA ARG A 189 1.93 -0.19 -1.18
C ARG A 189 1.10 0.01 0.10
N LEU A 190 1.16 -0.92 1.05
CA LEU A 190 0.48 -0.80 2.34
C LEU A 190 0.96 0.43 3.13
N ARG A 191 2.23 0.81 3.02
CA ARG A 191 2.76 2.02 3.66
C ARG A 191 2.17 3.30 3.06
N GLU A 192 1.99 3.36 1.75
CA GLU A 192 1.36 4.52 1.11
C GLU A 192 -0.13 4.62 1.48
N VAL A 193 -0.84 3.48 1.52
CA VAL A 193 -2.22 3.44 2.05
C VAL A 193 -2.25 3.93 3.50
N SER A 194 -1.33 3.47 4.36
CA SER A 194 -1.27 3.89 5.77
C SER A 194 -1.17 5.40 5.90
N LYS A 195 -0.25 6.03 5.16
CA LYS A 195 -0.08 7.49 5.18
C LYS A 195 -1.38 8.23 4.79
N SER A 196 -2.04 7.76 3.72
CA SER A 196 -3.25 8.41 3.21
C SER A 196 -4.44 8.25 4.16
N VAL A 197 -4.63 7.04 4.70
CA VAL A 197 -5.73 6.76 5.62
C VAL A 197 -5.50 7.43 6.99
N GLU A 198 -4.27 7.46 7.50
CA GLU A 198 -3.92 8.20 8.74
C GLU A 198 -4.15 9.70 8.58
N SER A 199 -3.87 10.22 7.39
CA SER A 199 -4.16 11.58 7.02
C SER A 199 -5.66 11.90 7.07
N LEU A 200 -6.46 11.07 6.42
CA LEU A 200 -7.91 11.19 6.42
C LEU A 200 -8.47 11.07 7.86
N HIS A 201 -7.92 10.16 8.66
CA HIS A 201 -8.27 10.02 10.08
C HIS A 201 -7.99 11.29 10.87
N SER A 202 -6.82 11.88 10.68
CA SER A 202 -6.42 13.13 11.33
C SER A 202 -7.33 14.30 10.94
N ALA A 203 -7.76 14.36 9.66
CA ALA A 203 -8.71 15.34 9.19
C ALA A 203 -10.09 15.17 9.85
N CYS A 204 -10.59 13.94 9.95
CA CYS A 204 -11.86 13.67 10.66
C CYS A 204 -11.81 14.10 12.12
N ILE A 205 -10.72 13.80 12.83
CA ILE A 205 -10.52 14.26 14.23
C ILE A 205 -10.54 15.78 14.31
N ARG A 206 -9.86 16.47 13.38
CA ARG A 206 -9.79 17.93 13.37
C ARG A 206 -11.16 18.56 13.09
N LEU A 207 -11.92 17.99 12.15
CA LEU A 207 -13.27 18.46 11.81
C LEU A 207 -14.27 18.32 12.97
N LEU A 208 -14.15 17.25 13.77
CA LEU A 208 -15.04 16.94 14.89
C LEU A 208 -14.54 17.46 16.25
N ARG A 209 -13.42 18.18 16.31
CA ARG A 209 -12.76 18.57 17.56
C ARG A 209 -13.74 19.31 18.50
N PRO A 210 -13.94 18.82 19.74
CA PRO A 210 -14.79 19.49 20.71
C PRO A 210 -14.33 20.93 21.00
N GLY A 211 -15.26 21.89 20.99
CA GLY A 211 -14.98 23.31 21.25
C GLY A 211 -14.53 24.13 20.04
N GLU A 212 -14.05 23.49 18.97
CA GLU A 212 -13.64 24.13 17.72
C GLU A 212 -14.17 23.35 16.51
N ARG A 213 -15.43 22.91 16.57
CA ARG A 213 -16.04 22.15 15.46
C ARG A 213 -16.03 22.95 14.17
N LEU A 214 -15.55 22.30 13.11
CA LEU A 214 -15.51 22.88 11.77
C LEU A 214 -16.67 22.39 10.89
N VAL A 215 -17.58 21.61 11.45
CA VAL A 215 -18.80 21.09 10.80
C VAL A 215 -20.03 21.44 11.60
N ASN A 216 -21.18 21.54 10.92
CA ASN A 216 -22.46 21.87 11.56
C ASN A 216 -22.99 20.69 12.40
N GLU A 217 -23.93 20.98 13.29
CA GLU A 217 -24.49 19.95 14.19
C GLU A 217 -25.23 18.83 13.45
N LYS A 218 -25.88 19.13 12.32
CA LYS A 218 -26.63 18.15 11.53
C LYS A 218 -25.73 17.11 10.87
N SER A 219 -24.48 17.46 10.59
CA SER A 219 -23.51 16.56 9.95
C SER A 219 -22.64 15.75 10.92
N ILE A 220 -22.73 15.98 12.23
CA ILE A 220 -21.89 15.29 13.23
C ILE A 220 -22.00 13.77 13.13
N THR A 221 -23.21 13.24 12.97
CA THR A 221 -23.43 11.79 12.87
C THR A 221 -22.70 11.21 11.66
N HIS A 222 -22.80 11.85 10.49
CA HIS A 222 -22.13 11.44 9.27
C HIS A 222 -20.60 11.44 9.43
N PHE A 223 -20.03 12.50 10.01
CA PHE A 223 -18.59 12.57 10.25
C PHE A 223 -18.11 11.61 11.33
N THR A 224 -18.95 11.26 12.30
CA THR A 224 -18.64 10.25 13.32
C THR A 224 -18.57 8.86 12.69
N ASP A 225 -19.51 8.52 11.81
CA ASP A 225 -19.51 7.26 11.07
C ASP A 225 -18.28 7.17 10.15
N LEU A 226 -17.96 8.24 9.43
CA LEU A 226 -16.76 8.33 8.62
C LEU A 226 -15.49 8.13 9.47
N GLN A 227 -15.40 8.77 10.64
CA GLN A 227 -14.27 8.59 11.56
C GLN A 227 -14.12 7.14 12.01
N ASN A 228 -15.23 6.45 12.30
CA ASN A 228 -15.22 5.03 12.69
C ASN A 228 -14.75 4.15 11.53
N LEU A 229 -15.23 4.40 10.31
CA LEU A 229 -14.79 3.72 9.10
C LEU A 229 -13.26 3.88 8.92
N VAL A 230 -12.79 5.12 8.92
CA VAL A 230 -11.37 5.45 8.71
C VAL A 230 -10.49 4.87 9.82
N THR A 231 -10.94 4.89 11.09
CA THR A 231 -10.26 4.24 12.21
C THR A 231 -10.10 2.73 11.95
N THR A 232 -11.14 2.10 11.39
CA THR A 232 -11.08 0.68 11.02
C THR A 232 -10.10 0.43 9.89
N LEU A 233 -10.03 1.31 8.89
CA LEU A 233 -9.06 1.22 7.79
C LEU A 233 -7.62 1.35 8.29
N VAL A 234 -7.33 2.29 9.20
CA VAL A 234 -6.00 2.41 9.84
C VAL A 234 -5.60 1.09 10.51
N LYS A 235 -6.49 0.50 11.32
CA LYS A 235 -6.22 -0.77 12.01
C LYS A 235 -5.98 -1.91 11.03
N ARG A 236 -6.79 -2.03 9.97
CA ARG A 236 -6.63 -3.08 8.94
C ARG A 236 -5.31 -2.93 8.20
N THR A 237 -4.94 -1.72 7.78
CA THR A 237 -3.68 -1.45 7.07
C THR A 237 -2.48 -1.84 7.92
N ASN A 238 -2.49 -1.53 9.21
CA ASN A 238 -1.43 -1.92 10.15
C ASN A 238 -1.37 -3.44 10.32
N ASN A 239 -2.51 -4.12 10.43
CA ASN A 239 -2.56 -5.58 10.54
C ASN A 239 -2.01 -6.27 9.29
N TYR A 240 -2.34 -5.79 8.09
CA TYR A 240 -1.80 -6.36 6.84
C TYR A 240 -0.30 -6.10 6.69
N SER A 241 0.19 -4.94 7.13
CA SER A 241 1.63 -4.65 7.15
C SER A 241 2.40 -5.58 8.10
N LEU A 242 1.82 -5.90 9.26
CA LEU A 242 2.36 -6.90 10.19
C LEU A 242 2.30 -8.31 9.60
N GLY A 243 1.17 -8.68 8.96
CA GLY A 243 1.01 -9.94 8.24
C GLY A 243 2.09 -10.14 7.18
N ALA A 244 2.27 -9.16 6.30
CA ALA A 244 3.32 -9.21 5.27
C ALA A 244 4.74 -9.38 5.85
N THR A 245 5.00 -8.78 7.01
CA THR A 245 6.29 -8.95 7.71
C THR A 245 6.43 -10.37 8.26
N SER A 246 5.38 -10.90 8.90
CA SER A 246 5.35 -12.27 9.42
C SER A 246 5.51 -13.32 8.32
N THR A 247 4.84 -13.12 7.18
CA THR A 247 4.93 -13.98 6.00
C THR A 247 6.36 -14.02 5.46
N ARG A 248 7.03 -12.85 5.38
CA ARG A 248 8.45 -12.77 5.00
C ARG A 248 9.35 -13.56 5.95
N ASP A 249 9.15 -13.40 7.26
CA ASP A 249 9.97 -14.08 8.26
C ASP A 249 9.75 -15.60 8.24
N THR A 250 8.53 -16.05 7.99
CA THR A 250 8.18 -17.45 7.77
C THR A 250 8.87 -18.02 6.53
N TYR A 251 8.85 -17.27 5.41
CA TYR A 251 9.55 -17.65 4.19
C TYR A 251 11.06 -17.84 4.43
N LEU A 252 11.71 -16.88 5.09
CA LEU A 252 13.14 -16.95 5.40
C LEU A 252 13.46 -18.12 6.33
N THR A 253 12.60 -18.41 7.30
CA THR A 253 12.73 -19.57 8.19
C THR A 253 12.63 -20.88 7.41
N ASN A 254 11.65 -21.02 6.53
CA ASN A 254 11.49 -22.19 5.67
C ASN A 254 12.68 -22.39 4.74
N ALA A 255 13.20 -21.30 4.13
CA ALA A 255 14.39 -21.34 3.29
C ALA A 255 15.62 -21.83 4.08
N ASN A 256 15.84 -21.33 5.30
CA ASN A 256 16.91 -21.77 6.18
C ASN A 256 16.78 -23.24 6.60
N LEU A 257 15.57 -23.71 6.87
CA LEU A 257 15.32 -25.14 7.17
C LEU A 257 15.63 -26.02 5.97
N MET A 258 15.30 -25.61 4.75
CA MET A 258 15.64 -26.34 3.53
C MET A 258 17.17 -26.42 3.33
N LEU A 259 17.88 -25.29 3.54
CA LEU A 259 19.33 -25.27 3.49
C LEU A 259 19.97 -26.18 4.54
N ALA A 260 19.46 -26.16 5.78
CA ALA A 260 19.93 -27.03 6.86
C ALA A 260 19.74 -28.52 6.51
N LYS A 261 18.57 -28.89 5.96
CA LYS A 261 18.31 -30.27 5.48
C LYS A 261 19.26 -30.67 4.36
N SER A 262 19.51 -29.79 3.39
CA SER A 262 20.46 -30.05 2.30
C SER A 262 21.88 -30.24 2.81
N ASN A 263 22.31 -29.36 3.73
CA ASN A 263 23.65 -29.46 4.35
C ASN A 263 23.80 -30.76 5.16
N LYS A 264 22.78 -31.15 5.92
CA LYS A 264 22.77 -32.43 6.65
C LYS A 264 22.97 -33.61 5.68
N ARG A 265 22.19 -33.65 4.59
CA ARG A 265 22.32 -34.72 3.58
C ARG A 265 23.70 -34.73 2.94
N MET A 266 24.28 -33.57 2.63
CA MET A 266 25.63 -33.45 2.08
C MET A 266 26.67 -34.00 3.08
N THR A 267 26.52 -33.64 4.39
CA THR A 267 27.40 -34.15 5.45
C THR A 267 27.32 -35.68 5.59
N GLU A 268 26.12 -36.25 5.52
CA GLU A 268 25.93 -37.71 5.55
C GLU A 268 26.64 -38.40 4.39
N VAL A 269 26.51 -37.86 3.18
CA VAL A 269 27.24 -38.39 2.00
C VAL A 269 28.76 -38.26 2.17
N MET A 270 29.26 -37.10 2.62
CA MET A 270 30.69 -36.90 2.86
C MET A 270 31.22 -37.83 3.95
N THR A 271 30.48 -38.01 5.04
CA THR A 271 30.85 -38.95 6.11
C THR A 271 30.95 -40.37 5.57
N THR A 272 29.97 -40.80 4.79
CA THR A 272 30.01 -42.15 4.17
C THR A 272 31.24 -42.30 3.23
N LEU A 273 31.50 -41.30 2.40
CA LEU A 273 32.65 -41.32 1.50
C LEU A 273 33.99 -41.33 2.26
N THR A 274 34.08 -40.57 3.36
CA THR A 274 35.25 -40.53 4.23
C THR A 274 35.51 -41.88 4.89
N ILE A 275 34.46 -42.56 5.39
CA ILE A 275 34.56 -43.89 5.99
C ILE A 275 35.10 -44.90 4.94
N ILE A 276 34.52 -44.89 3.74
CA ILE A 276 34.97 -45.76 2.65
C ILE A 276 36.43 -45.47 2.31
N GLY A 277 36.83 -44.20 2.18
CA GLY A 277 38.19 -43.78 1.91
C GLY A 277 39.16 -44.19 3.03
N ALA A 278 38.75 -43.99 4.30
CA ALA A 278 39.59 -44.37 5.44
C ALA A 278 39.88 -45.90 5.52
N ILE A 279 38.94 -46.71 5.03
CA ILE A 279 39.14 -48.15 4.95
C ILE A 279 39.94 -48.53 3.70
N MET A 280 39.61 -48.00 2.54
CA MET A 280 40.20 -48.38 1.25
C MET A 280 41.64 -47.93 1.09
N LEU A 281 42.01 -46.72 1.60
CA LEU A 281 43.36 -46.19 1.47
C LEU A 281 44.45 -47.08 2.10
N PRO A 282 44.35 -47.52 3.37
CA PRO A 282 45.31 -48.45 3.98
C PRO A 282 45.34 -49.79 3.25
N LEU A 283 44.17 -50.34 2.86
CA LEU A 283 44.09 -51.61 2.13
C LEU A 283 44.81 -51.51 0.78
N THR A 284 44.63 -50.40 0.04
CA THR A 284 45.25 -50.15 -1.24
C THR A 284 46.78 -49.99 -1.06
N LEU A 285 47.21 -49.32 0.02
CA LEU A 285 48.62 -49.15 0.33
C LEU A 285 49.28 -50.50 0.62
N ILE A 286 48.66 -51.35 1.44
CA ILE A 286 49.12 -52.68 1.75
C ILE A 286 49.23 -53.51 0.44
N ALA A 287 48.16 -53.57 -0.33
CA ALA A 287 48.13 -54.31 -1.59
C ALA A 287 49.20 -53.76 -2.60
N GLY A 288 49.41 -52.44 -2.63
CA GLY A 288 50.42 -51.81 -3.47
C GLY A 288 51.87 -52.16 -3.07
N ILE A 289 52.19 -52.13 -1.77
CA ILE A 289 53.55 -52.50 -1.27
C ILE A 289 53.78 -53.95 -1.53
N PHE A 290 52.93 -54.87 -1.26
CA PHE A 290 53.10 -56.33 -1.48
C PHE A 290 52.89 -56.74 -2.93
N GLY A 291 52.35 -55.89 -3.79
CA GLY A 291 52.31 -56.04 -5.25
C GLY A 291 53.53 -55.51 -6.00
N MET A 292 54.53 -54.93 -5.32
CA MET A 292 55.72 -54.42 -5.93
C MET A 292 56.68 -55.63 -6.25
N ASN A 293 57.36 -55.52 -7.40
CA ASN A 293 58.35 -56.54 -7.86
C ASN A 293 59.76 -56.24 -7.27
N THR A 294 59.83 -56.10 -5.94
CA THR A 294 61.07 -55.86 -5.16
C THR A 294 61.20 -56.90 -4.06
N ASP A 295 62.47 -57.16 -3.62
CA ASP A 295 62.73 -58.09 -2.49
C ASP A 295 62.08 -57.51 -1.21
N LEU A 296 60.93 -58.10 -0.79
CA LEU A 296 60.23 -57.77 0.43
C LEU A 296 60.78 -58.56 1.61
N PRO A 297 60.74 -58.05 2.84
CA PRO A 297 61.25 -58.75 4.03
C PRO A 297 60.44 -60.01 4.39
N PHE A 298 59.34 -60.29 3.70
CA PHE A 298 58.53 -61.49 3.80
C PHE A 298 58.33 -62.10 2.42
N ASP A 299 58.53 -63.42 2.30
CA ASP A 299 58.21 -64.14 1.09
C ASP A 299 56.67 -64.17 0.86
N SER A 300 56.20 -63.18 0.05
CA SER A 300 54.78 -63.05 -0.28
C SER A 300 54.27 -64.15 -1.19
N SER A 301 55.15 -64.94 -1.80
CA SER A 301 54.85 -66.10 -2.66
C SER A 301 54.49 -67.33 -1.85
N SER A 302 54.82 -67.35 -0.57
CA SER A 302 54.53 -68.50 0.31
C SER A 302 53.03 -68.42 0.79
N ARG A 303 52.47 -69.63 1.00
CA ARG A 303 51.05 -69.73 1.52
C ARG A 303 50.89 -69.10 2.88
N SER A 304 51.93 -69.05 3.71
CA SER A 304 51.92 -68.35 5.01
C SER A 304 51.93 -66.80 4.86
N GLY A 305 52.72 -66.26 3.87
CA GLY A 305 52.82 -64.86 3.56
C GLY A 305 51.47 -64.30 3.14
N PHE A 306 50.72 -65.00 2.30
CA PHE A 306 49.37 -64.61 1.90
C PHE A 306 48.42 -64.40 3.13
N TRP A 307 48.42 -65.35 4.09
CA TRP A 307 47.54 -65.26 5.28
C TRP A 307 47.97 -64.15 6.24
N VAL A 308 49.25 -63.78 6.29
CA VAL A 308 49.74 -62.63 7.09
C VAL A 308 49.26 -61.33 6.49
N ILE A 309 49.37 -61.15 5.15
CA ILE A 309 48.88 -59.97 4.46
C ILE A 309 47.38 -59.84 4.59
N MET A 310 46.64 -60.94 4.42
CA MET A 310 45.17 -60.94 4.59
C MET A 310 44.78 -60.59 6.03
N GLY A 311 45.51 -61.12 7.03
CA GLY A 311 45.30 -60.74 8.44
C GLY A 311 45.55 -59.27 8.74
N MET A 312 46.59 -58.67 8.15
CA MET A 312 46.82 -57.22 8.25
C MET A 312 45.67 -56.40 7.61
N MET A 313 45.16 -56.84 6.45
CA MET A 313 44.03 -56.19 5.79
C MET A 313 42.72 -56.27 6.57
N ILE A 314 42.52 -57.34 7.30
CA ILE A 314 41.30 -57.53 8.14
C ILE A 314 41.40 -56.74 9.47
N ALA A 315 42.63 -56.55 9.98
CA ALA A 315 42.89 -55.85 11.22
C ALA A 315 42.73 -54.30 11.11
N PHE A 316 42.74 -53.79 9.89
CA PHE A 316 42.49 -52.38 9.58
C PHE A 316 41.00 -52.15 9.27
#